data_11be0c9a6ebaf46356aa2eb1b3fb3293
#
_entry.id   11be0c9a6ebaf46356aa2eb1b3fb3293
#
_cell.length_a   1.000
_cell.length_b   1.000
_cell.length_c   1.000
_cell.angle_alpha   90.00
_cell.angle_beta   90.00
_cell.angle_gamma   90.00
#
_symmetry.space_group_name_H-M   'P 1'
#
loop_
_entity.id
_entity.type
_entity.pdbx_description
1 polymer ?
#
loop_
_entity_poly.entity_id
_entity_poly.type
_entity_poly.pdbx_seq_one_letter_code
_entity_poly.pdbx_strand_id
1 'polypeptide(L)'
;MADVSELLLRHLETTIDYVKERKQFGRSIAQQQNTQFVLADLATKVEAAQLLVYKAACAKMTQKVYSVEAAKAKLFAAEVAMEVTTKCVQLHGGYGYIREYDVERMMRDAKITEIYEGTSEVQRMVISADLLK
;
A
#
# COMPACT_ATOMS: atom_id res chain seq x y z
N MET A 1 0.95 -7.13 9.72
CA MET A 1 0.82 -5.68 9.39
C MET A 1 2.16 -4.99 9.21
N ALA A 2 3.17 -5.26 10.03
CA ALA A 2 4.52 -4.75 9.78
C ALA A 2 5.03 -5.18 8.38
N ASP A 3 4.79 -6.43 8.01
CA ASP A 3 5.16 -6.98 6.70
C ASP A 3 4.52 -6.25 5.51
N VAL A 4 3.29 -5.75 5.66
CA VAL A 4 2.60 -5.04 4.57
C VAL A 4 3.25 -3.68 4.30
N SER A 5 3.66 -2.96 5.33
CA SER A 5 4.31 -1.65 5.15
C SER A 5 5.70 -1.76 4.53
N GLU A 6 6.47 -2.78 4.90
CA GLU A 6 7.77 -3.07 4.29
C GLU A 6 7.60 -3.54 2.84
N LEU A 7 6.63 -4.39 2.58
CA LEU A 7 6.25 -4.82 1.24
C LEU A 7 5.93 -3.61 0.34
N LEU A 8 5.12 -2.67 0.82
CA LEU A 8 4.74 -1.46 0.09
C LEU A 8 5.93 -0.58 -0.28
N LEU A 9 6.86 -0.39 0.65
CA LEU A 9 8.09 0.35 0.38
C LEU A 9 8.91 -0.29 -0.73
N ARG A 10 9.13 -1.60 -0.65
CA ARG A 10 9.87 -2.35 -1.69
C ARG A 10 9.21 -2.24 -3.06
N HIS A 11 7.88 -2.29 -3.13
CA HIS A 11 7.15 -2.13 -4.39
C HIS A 11 7.34 -0.74 -5.00
N LEU A 12 7.25 0.28 -4.16
CA LEU A 12 7.43 1.65 -4.58
C LEU A 12 8.87 1.89 -5.05
N GLU A 13 9.87 1.43 -4.30
CA GLU A 13 11.30 1.53 -4.66
C GLU A 13 11.60 0.83 -5.98
N THR A 14 11.16 -0.43 -6.14
CA THR A 14 11.32 -1.18 -7.40
C THR A 14 10.69 -0.43 -8.58
N THR A 15 9.53 0.17 -8.38
CA THR A 15 8.86 0.94 -9.43
C THR A 15 9.57 2.26 -9.72
N ILE A 16 10.09 2.94 -8.70
CA ILE A 16 10.89 4.16 -8.87
C ILE A 16 12.14 3.88 -9.71
N ASP A 17 12.84 2.79 -9.44
CA ASP A 17 14.02 2.41 -10.22
C ASP A 17 13.65 2.08 -11.66
N TYR A 18 12.58 1.32 -11.86
CA TYR A 18 12.09 1.02 -13.20
C TYR A 18 11.75 2.27 -14.02
N VAL A 19 10.99 3.22 -13.46
CA VAL A 19 10.58 4.43 -14.21
C VAL A 19 11.74 5.39 -14.49
N LYS A 20 12.83 5.34 -13.70
CA LYS A 20 14.07 6.08 -13.97
C LYS A 20 14.82 5.52 -15.17
N GLU A 21 14.85 4.21 -15.31
CA GLU A 21 15.59 3.51 -16.38
C GLU A 21 14.77 3.42 -17.68
N ARG A 22 13.47 3.14 -17.58
CA ARG A 22 12.58 2.95 -18.72
C ARG A 22 12.40 4.24 -19.52
N LYS A 23 12.66 4.18 -20.81
CA LYS A 23 12.48 5.31 -21.73
C LYS A 23 11.30 5.09 -22.64
N GLN A 24 10.49 6.12 -22.83
CA GLN A 24 9.42 6.22 -23.82
C GLN A 24 9.32 7.68 -24.30
N PHE A 25 8.98 7.86 -25.57
CA PHE A 25 8.88 9.20 -26.17
C PHE A 25 10.16 10.04 -26.01
N GLY A 26 11.32 9.39 -26.14
CA GLY A 26 12.64 10.05 -26.11
C GLY A 26 13.15 10.45 -24.73
N ARG A 27 12.45 10.10 -23.64
CA ARG A 27 12.86 10.42 -22.26
C ARG A 27 12.47 9.33 -21.26
N SER A 28 13.07 9.37 -20.07
CA SER A 28 12.68 8.47 -18.99
C SER A 28 11.23 8.70 -18.57
N ILE A 29 10.53 7.64 -18.18
CA ILE A 29 9.13 7.74 -17.70
C ILE A 29 9.07 8.62 -16.44
N ALA A 30 10.10 8.62 -15.60
CA ALA A 30 10.21 9.46 -14.41
C ALA A 30 10.19 10.98 -14.73
N GLN A 31 10.48 11.38 -15.95
CA GLN A 31 10.44 12.79 -16.37
C GLN A 31 9.05 13.27 -16.82
N GLN A 32 8.07 12.37 -16.83
CA GLN A 32 6.68 12.71 -17.14
C GLN A 32 5.96 13.18 -15.87
N GLN A 33 5.32 14.34 -15.93
CA GLN A 33 4.66 14.97 -14.79
C GLN A 33 3.61 14.06 -14.13
N ASN A 34 2.81 13.34 -14.93
CA ASN A 34 1.82 12.41 -14.39
C ASN A 34 2.47 11.28 -13.56
N THR A 35 3.62 10.74 -14.00
CA THR A 35 4.37 9.73 -13.25
C THR A 35 4.86 10.30 -11.92
N GLN A 36 5.37 11.53 -11.93
CA GLN A 36 5.84 12.22 -10.73
C GLN A 36 4.72 12.43 -9.71
N PHE A 37 3.55 12.85 -10.17
CA PHE A 37 2.38 13.05 -9.31
C PHE A 37 1.89 11.73 -8.70
N VAL A 38 1.78 10.69 -9.51
CA VAL A 38 1.40 9.35 -9.03
C VAL A 38 2.38 8.86 -7.96
N LEU A 39 3.68 8.96 -8.19
CA LEU A 39 4.69 8.53 -7.22
C LEU A 39 4.64 9.33 -5.93
N ALA A 40 4.42 10.65 -6.00
CA ALA A 40 4.28 11.50 -4.82
C ALA A 40 3.06 11.12 -3.98
N ASP A 41 1.91 10.88 -4.62
CA ASP A 41 0.69 10.44 -3.94
C ASP A 41 0.89 9.08 -3.27
N LEU A 42 1.51 8.12 -3.97
CA LEU A 42 1.77 6.79 -3.43
C LEU A 42 2.73 6.85 -2.23
N ALA A 43 3.82 7.61 -2.33
CA ALA A 43 4.78 7.77 -1.23
C ALA A 43 4.10 8.35 0.02
N THR A 44 3.28 9.38 -0.14
CA THR A 44 2.52 9.99 0.95
C THR A 44 1.57 9.00 1.62
N LYS A 45 0.85 8.20 0.85
CA LYS A 45 -0.07 7.19 1.37
C LYS A 45 0.65 6.05 2.10
N VAL A 46 1.79 5.61 1.58
CA VAL A 46 2.63 4.59 2.24
C VAL A 46 3.10 5.09 3.60
N GLU A 47 3.59 6.32 3.69
CA GLU A 47 4.00 6.91 4.96
C GLU A 47 2.84 7.03 5.94
N ALA A 48 1.67 7.48 5.50
CA ALA A 48 0.47 7.54 6.33
C ALA A 48 0.05 6.15 6.85
N ALA A 49 0.13 5.12 6.01
CA ALA A 49 -0.14 3.73 6.41
C ALA A 49 0.85 3.25 7.49
N GLN A 50 2.15 3.54 7.31
CA GLN A 50 3.17 3.21 8.31
C GLN A 50 2.91 3.88 9.66
N LEU A 51 2.57 5.16 9.66
CA LEU A 51 2.26 5.91 10.90
C LEU A 51 1.06 5.31 11.63
N LEU A 52 0.01 4.85 10.93
CA LEU A 52 -1.11 4.15 11.55
C LEU A 52 -0.71 2.79 12.13
N VAL A 53 0.16 2.04 11.44
CA VAL A 53 0.70 0.77 11.94
C VAL A 53 1.54 1.00 13.20
N TYR A 54 2.42 2.00 13.21
CA TYR A 54 3.19 2.35 14.41
C TYR A 54 2.31 2.79 15.57
N LYS A 55 1.27 3.59 15.30
CA LYS A 55 0.29 3.97 16.32
C LYS A 55 -0.40 2.75 16.92
N ALA A 56 -0.82 1.80 16.10
CA ALA A 56 -1.45 0.56 16.57
C ALA A 56 -0.46 -0.31 17.40
N ALA A 57 0.80 -0.37 16.98
CA ALA A 57 1.84 -1.09 17.72
C ALA A 57 2.10 -0.45 19.09
N CYS A 58 2.19 0.87 19.17
CA CYS A 58 2.32 1.61 20.44
C CYS A 58 1.08 1.38 21.33
N ALA A 59 -0.12 1.43 20.78
CA ALA A 59 -1.35 1.17 21.51
C ALA A 59 -1.36 -0.26 22.10
N LYS A 60 -0.93 -1.26 21.34
CA LYS A 60 -0.79 -2.64 21.82
C LYS A 60 0.16 -2.75 23.03
N MET A 61 1.21 -1.95 23.09
CA MET A 61 2.19 -1.97 24.18
C MET A 61 1.72 -1.21 25.44
N THR A 62 0.84 -0.23 25.28
CA THR A 62 0.50 0.73 26.35
C THR A 62 -0.95 0.64 26.82
N GLN A 63 -1.84 0.01 26.05
CA GLN A 63 -3.29 -0.03 26.30
C GLN A 63 -3.77 -1.47 26.49
N LYS A 64 -4.78 -1.65 27.35
CA LYS A 64 -5.46 -2.95 27.52
C LYS A 64 -6.35 -3.31 26.31
N VAL A 65 -6.93 -2.32 25.67
CA VAL A 65 -7.80 -2.45 24.48
C VAL A 65 -7.25 -1.57 23.39
N TYR A 66 -6.91 -2.14 22.25
CA TYR A 66 -6.31 -1.47 21.07
C TYR A 66 -6.97 -1.91 19.76
N SER A 67 -8.14 -2.53 19.86
CA SER A 67 -8.84 -3.10 18.69
C SER A 67 -9.18 -2.04 17.62
N VAL A 68 -9.52 -0.84 18.03
CA VAL A 68 -9.87 0.26 17.12
C VAL A 68 -8.65 0.78 16.36
N GLU A 69 -7.51 0.97 17.06
CA GLU A 69 -6.25 1.36 16.43
C GLU A 69 -5.77 0.30 15.46
N ALA A 70 -5.85 -0.98 15.84
CA ALA A 70 -5.51 -2.10 14.98
C ALA A 70 -6.43 -2.18 13.75
N ALA A 71 -7.73 -1.99 13.92
CA ALA A 71 -8.70 -1.99 12.83
C ALA A 71 -8.46 -0.84 11.83
N LYS A 72 -8.20 0.38 12.33
CA LYS A 72 -7.86 1.54 11.49
C LYS A 72 -6.57 1.31 10.70
N ALA A 73 -5.53 0.80 11.35
CA ALA A 73 -4.27 0.51 10.70
C ALA A 73 -4.41 -0.57 9.62
N LYS A 74 -5.11 -1.67 9.94
CA LYS A 74 -5.35 -2.77 9.00
C LYS A 74 -6.17 -2.33 7.79
N LEU A 75 -7.26 -1.62 8.01
CA LEU A 75 -8.14 -1.14 6.95
C LEU A 75 -7.36 -0.23 5.98
N PHE A 76 -6.72 0.80 6.51
CA PHE A 76 -6.01 1.77 5.67
C PHE A 76 -4.80 1.16 4.96
N ALA A 77 -4.00 0.35 5.65
CA ALA A 77 -2.84 -0.29 5.04
C ALA A 77 -3.22 -1.27 3.91
N ALA A 78 -4.32 -2.01 4.05
CA ALA A 78 -4.81 -2.92 3.01
C ALA A 78 -5.29 -2.16 1.76
N GLU A 79 -6.04 -1.06 1.93
CA GLU A 79 -6.50 -0.23 0.82
C GLU A 79 -5.32 0.42 0.09
N VAL A 80 -4.35 0.96 0.84
CA VAL A 80 -3.12 1.53 0.28
C VAL A 80 -2.31 0.47 -0.46
N ALA A 81 -2.23 -0.77 0.07
CA ALA A 81 -1.53 -1.86 -0.58
C ALA A 81 -2.09 -2.18 -1.96
N MET A 82 -3.41 -2.25 -2.08
CA MET A 82 -4.07 -2.47 -3.37
C MET A 82 -3.85 -1.32 -4.33
N GLU A 83 -3.95 -0.08 -3.86
CA GLU A 83 -3.72 1.09 -4.71
C GLU A 83 -2.27 1.15 -5.20
N VAL A 84 -1.30 1.03 -4.31
CA VAL A 84 0.13 1.08 -4.65
C VAL A 84 0.49 0.00 -5.65
N THR A 85 0.17 -1.25 -5.36
CA THR A 85 0.54 -2.37 -6.24
C THR A 85 -0.13 -2.29 -7.60
N THR A 86 -1.40 -1.87 -7.66
CA THR A 86 -2.11 -1.66 -8.94
C THR A 86 -1.46 -0.54 -9.76
N LYS A 87 -1.08 0.57 -9.13
CA LYS A 87 -0.38 1.68 -9.81
C LYS A 87 1.04 1.30 -10.23
N CYS A 88 1.73 0.48 -9.46
CA CYS A 88 3.04 -0.06 -9.84
C CYS A 88 2.95 -0.91 -11.11
N VAL A 89 1.97 -1.81 -11.22
CA VAL A 89 1.70 -2.56 -12.45
C VAL A 89 1.43 -1.61 -13.62
N GLN A 90 0.59 -0.58 -13.41
CA GLN A 90 0.28 0.41 -14.45
C GLN A 90 1.52 1.18 -14.93
N LEU A 91 2.40 1.59 -14.02
CA LEU A 91 3.64 2.31 -14.35
C LEU A 91 4.66 1.44 -15.09
N HIS A 92 4.62 0.12 -14.90
CA HIS A 92 5.44 -0.82 -15.67
C HIS A 92 4.86 -1.09 -17.08
N GLY A 93 3.61 -0.72 -17.33
CA GLY A 93 2.93 -1.00 -18.59
C GLY A 93 2.83 -2.51 -18.87
N GLY A 94 3.05 -2.93 -20.10
CA GLY A 94 3.00 -4.34 -20.49
C GLY A 94 3.95 -5.24 -19.70
N TYR A 95 5.10 -4.73 -19.32
CA TYR A 95 6.06 -5.47 -18.47
C TYR A 95 5.53 -5.72 -17.04
N GLY A 96 4.65 -4.89 -16.54
CA GLY A 96 4.01 -5.11 -15.23
C GLY A 96 2.99 -6.24 -15.22
N TYR A 97 2.54 -6.70 -16.37
CA TYR A 97 1.54 -7.75 -16.51
C TYR A 97 2.14 -9.16 -16.67
N ILE A 98 3.40 -9.26 -17.04
CA ILE A 98 4.09 -10.53 -17.30
C ILE A 98 4.84 -11.03 -16.06
N ARG A 99 5.04 -12.36 -15.95
CA ARG A 99 5.62 -13.01 -14.76
C ARG A 99 7.11 -12.77 -14.56
N GLU A 100 7.81 -12.30 -15.58
CA GLU A 100 9.23 -11.96 -15.52
C GLU A 100 9.50 -10.74 -14.62
N TYR A 101 8.46 -9.94 -14.33
CA TYR A 101 8.49 -8.84 -13.37
C TYR A 101 7.57 -9.14 -12.18
N ASP A 102 8.11 -9.04 -10.97
CA ASP A 102 7.39 -9.42 -9.74
C ASP A 102 6.17 -8.55 -9.40
N VAL A 103 5.98 -7.41 -10.04
CA VAL A 103 4.92 -6.46 -9.68
C VAL A 103 3.51 -7.01 -9.85
N GLU A 104 3.28 -7.92 -10.82
CA GLU A 104 1.98 -8.59 -10.98
C GLU A 104 1.67 -9.52 -9.80
N ARG A 105 2.69 -10.26 -9.32
CA ARG A 105 2.56 -11.13 -8.15
C ARG A 105 2.29 -10.32 -6.89
N MET A 106 3.00 -9.23 -6.73
CA MET A 106 2.85 -8.30 -5.61
C MET A 106 1.43 -7.72 -5.52
N MET A 107 0.79 -7.43 -6.65
CA MET A 107 -0.60 -6.98 -6.69
C MET A 107 -1.57 -8.11 -6.24
N ARG A 108 -1.32 -9.36 -6.67
CA ARG A 108 -2.12 -10.50 -6.22
C ARG A 108 -1.95 -10.75 -4.72
N ASP A 109 -0.72 -10.66 -4.22
CA ASP A 109 -0.41 -10.81 -2.80
C ASP A 109 -1.03 -9.69 -1.95
N ALA A 110 -1.08 -8.45 -2.46
CA ALA A 110 -1.74 -7.36 -1.78
C ALA A 110 -3.24 -7.60 -1.58
N LYS A 111 -3.92 -8.26 -2.52
CA LYS A 111 -5.37 -8.48 -2.43
C LYS A 111 -5.80 -9.28 -1.20
N ILE A 112 -5.01 -10.24 -0.75
CA ILE A 112 -5.35 -11.03 0.43
C ILE A 112 -5.44 -10.18 1.70
N THR A 113 -4.72 -9.05 1.74
CA THR A 113 -4.72 -8.16 2.91
C THR A 113 -6.07 -7.52 3.18
N GLU A 114 -6.93 -7.36 2.18
CA GLU A 114 -8.31 -6.89 2.35
C GLU A 114 -9.27 -7.98 2.86
N ILE A 115 -8.86 -9.26 2.82
CA ILE A 115 -9.72 -10.41 3.05
C ILE A 115 -9.41 -11.10 4.37
N TYR A 116 -8.14 -11.46 4.63
CA TYR A 116 -7.76 -12.26 5.78
C TYR A 116 -7.79 -11.46 7.10
N GLU A 117 -7.79 -12.19 8.23
CA GLU A 117 -7.80 -11.62 9.59
C GLU A 117 -8.95 -10.60 9.83
N GLY A 118 -10.07 -10.86 9.22
CA GLY A 118 -11.22 -9.95 9.16
C GLY A 118 -11.16 -9.03 7.94
N THR A 119 -12.18 -9.13 7.09
CA THR A 119 -12.25 -8.32 5.86
C THR A 119 -12.26 -6.82 6.16
N SER A 120 -12.04 -6.00 5.14
CA SER A 120 -12.14 -4.54 5.25
C SER A 120 -13.49 -4.09 5.80
N GLU A 121 -14.58 -4.80 5.51
CA GLU A 121 -15.90 -4.57 6.05
C GLU A 121 -15.95 -4.84 7.57
N VAL A 122 -15.33 -5.94 8.02
CA VAL A 122 -15.24 -6.27 9.46
C VAL A 122 -14.45 -5.19 10.21
N GLN A 123 -13.37 -4.67 9.63
CA GLN A 123 -12.62 -3.57 10.25
C GLN A 123 -13.49 -2.31 10.38
N ARG A 124 -14.32 -1.99 9.37
CA ARG A 124 -15.28 -0.88 9.43
C ARG A 124 -16.32 -1.08 10.51
N MET A 125 -16.79 -2.32 10.71
CA MET A 125 -17.72 -2.65 11.82
C MET A 125 -17.09 -2.36 13.18
N VAL A 126 -15.85 -2.76 13.40
CA VAL A 126 -15.12 -2.50 14.67
C VAL A 126 -14.97 -1.00 14.91
N ILE A 127 -14.59 -0.25 13.89
CA ILE A 127 -14.41 1.21 13.99
C ILE A 127 -15.74 1.91 14.25
N SER A 128 -16.79 1.57 13.50
CA SER A 128 -18.10 2.22 13.63
C SER A 128 -18.77 1.91 14.98
N ALA A 129 -18.62 0.69 15.48
CA ALA A 129 -19.14 0.33 16.81
C ALA A 129 -18.52 1.16 17.94
N ASP A 130 -17.28 1.62 17.79
CA ASP A 130 -16.64 2.52 18.75
C ASP A 130 -17.11 3.96 18.60
N LEU A 131 -17.27 4.43 17.36
CA LEU A 131 -17.73 5.80 17.07
C LEU A 131 -19.17 6.06 17.50
N LEU A 132 -20.00 5.02 17.55
CA LEU A 132 -21.45 5.12 17.81
C LEU A 132 -21.82 4.74 19.27
N LYS A 133 -20.85 4.58 20.15
CA LYS A 133 -21.09 4.44 21.61
C LYS A 133 -21.52 5.77 22.20
#